data_da9ca39de3ab8267e0402b43a01270f3
#
_entry.id   da9ca39de3ab8267e0402b43a01270f3
#
_cell.length_a   1.000
_cell.length_b   1.000
_cell.length_c   1.000
_cell.angle_alpha   90.00
_cell.angle_beta   90.00
_cell.angle_gamma   90.00
#
_symmetry.space_group_name_H-M   'P 1'
#
loop_
_entity.id
_entity.type
_entity.pdbx_description
1 polymer ?
#
loop_
_entity_poly.entity_id
_entity_poly.type
_entity_poly.pdbx_seq_one_letter_code
_entity_poly.pdbx_strand_id
1 'polypeptide(L)'
;MTTWTLTIQARDKENQPKTLRFSLGRYMDAEDNFFDPRIQQPGLYEAGLYAGQLLSQSRSGYGETTLINTDGGLDYLADYAVDGREMVLAFDGVPQVVGTVARLAFSEDEVSVVLRDPLEPLRSPHPMEVYEGDNVLPDGLEGTQDDIAGEPKPLVLGEAPNATPIQVNTAKRIYQVSSLADCTVTAVYDRGVALDNGGAYTSLAELQSTAPEPGEFRAYQGYLRLGDSASGTLTVDAEQADPRAGAVAQALAAARGYTLHASDVTALNTYGAVRFYLTSETNTLDLLDRIAESIGGWLAVQADQMLRLGIWEAPEPTDAAIRDYSIATVSRSATGAGDNGLPIWRVNIDCDRIETVQPDLESAVSDARRARLARQTRRVVATDQAVRDRHPLAGEITISSVLASYSQSQAVADRVLALLSERRDTVTVEALEALLPSVGGNLTLITSRQGYGNGRAMRVTGYRLNAQTDELTLNLWG
;
A
#
# COMPACT_ATOMS: atom_id res chain seq x y z
N MET A 1 -28.54 28.52 7.62
CA MET A 1 -28.80 27.37 8.49
C MET A 1 -27.71 26.37 8.18
N THR A 2 -26.93 26.02 9.17
CA THR A 2 -25.93 24.97 9.08
C THR A 2 -26.61 23.61 8.89
N THR A 3 -26.27 22.86 7.84
CA THR A 3 -26.92 21.57 7.58
C THR A 3 -26.01 20.60 6.87
N TRP A 4 -26.25 19.34 7.13
CA TRP A 4 -25.62 18.24 6.39
C TRP A 4 -26.33 18.00 5.07
N THR A 5 -25.57 17.83 4.00
CA THR A 5 -26.06 17.48 2.67
C THR A 5 -25.33 16.25 2.15
N LEU A 6 -26.06 15.42 1.42
CA LEU A 6 -25.56 14.19 0.80
C LEU A 6 -25.82 14.25 -0.71
N THR A 7 -24.78 14.07 -1.49
CA THR A 7 -24.88 13.94 -2.95
C THR A 7 -24.37 12.56 -3.36
N ILE A 8 -25.14 11.82 -4.18
CA ILE A 8 -24.74 10.51 -4.68
C ILE A 8 -24.86 10.53 -6.20
N GLN A 9 -23.79 10.11 -6.87
CA GLN A 9 -23.85 9.82 -8.30
C GLN A 9 -24.55 8.46 -8.50
N ALA A 10 -25.46 8.38 -9.47
CA ALA A 10 -26.25 7.17 -9.73
C ALA A 10 -26.52 7.01 -11.23
N ARG A 11 -27.03 5.84 -11.61
CA ARG A 11 -27.70 5.64 -12.90
C ARG A 11 -29.08 5.06 -12.66
N ASP A 12 -30.05 5.56 -13.41
CA ASP A 12 -31.40 4.99 -13.38
C ASP A 12 -31.48 3.66 -14.17
N LYS A 13 -32.64 3.05 -14.17
CA LYS A 13 -32.90 1.78 -14.89
C LYS A 13 -32.70 1.86 -16.40
N GLU A 14 -32.76 3.05 -17.01
CA GLU A 14 -32.45 3.31 -18.41
C GLU A 14 -30.96 3.63 -18.63
N ASN A 15 -30.11 3.43 -17.60
CA ASN A 15 -28.69 3.73 -17.59
C ASN A 15 -28.34 5.22 -17.78
N GLN A 16 -29.28 6.13 -17.52
CA GLN A 16 -29.02 7.57 -17.57
C GLN A 16 -28.35 8.07 -16.29
N PRO A 17 -27.38 8.99 -16.37
CA PRO A 17 -26.74 9.55 -15.19
C PRO A 17 -27.72 10.38 -14.36
N LYS A 18 -27.72 10.20 -13.06
CA LYS A 18 -28.52 10.93 -12.08
C LYS A 18 -27.64 11.37 -10.93
N THR A 19 -27.97 12.54 -10.39
CA THR A 19 -27.41 13.03 -9.14
C THR A 19 -28.50 13.07 -8.09
N LEU A 20 -28.41 12.19 -7.10
CA LEU A 20 -29.33 12.15 -5.96
C LEU A 20 -28.84 13.16 -4.92
N ARG A 21 -29.76 13.95 -4.34
CA ARG A 21 -29.44 15.01 -3.38
C ARG A 21 -30.35 14.90 -2.18
N PHE A 22 -29.77 14.76 -1.00
CA PHE A 22 -30.47 14.65 0.28
C PHE A 22 -29.90 15.63 1.29
N SER A 23 -30.68 16.04 2.27
CA SER A 23 -30.26 16.95 3.34
C SER A 23 -30.90 16.57 4.68
N LEU A 24 -30.30 17.04 5.80
CA LEU A 24 -30.84 16.88 7.15
C LEU A 24 -32.05 17.79 7.38
N GLY A 25 -32.11 18.91 6.68
CA GLY A 25 -33.22 19.89 6.74
C GLY A 25 -33.46 20.53 5.38
N ARG A 26 -34.38 21.42 5.25
CA ARG A 26 -34.61 22.10 3.98
C ARG A 26 -33.36 22.85 3.52
N TYR A 27 -32.84 22.49 2.36
CA TYR A 27 -31.63 23.07 1.78
C TYR A 27 -31.74 23.21 0.26
N MET A 28 -31.19 24.30 -0.22
CA MET A 28 -31.01 24.62 -1.63
C MET A 28 -29.61 25.22 -1.76
N ASP A 29 -28.83 24.76 -2.70
CA ASP A 29 -27.49 25.29 -2.94
C ASP A 29 -27.50 26.62 -3.73
N ALA A 30 -26.33 27.17 -3.99
CA ALA A 30 -26.17 28.44 -4.70
C ALA A 30 -26.56 28.36 -6.19
N GLU A 31 -26.73 27.15 -6.72
CA GLU A 31 -27.12 26.85 -8.11
C GLU A 31 -28.60 26.47 -8.21
N ASP A 32 -29.38 26.74 -7.18
CA ASP A 32 -30.82 26.43 -7.07
C ASP A 32 -31.15 24.93 -7.13
N ASN A 33 -30.17 24.04 -6.80
CA ASN A 33 -30.47 22.64 -6.66
C ASN A 33 -31.18 22.37 -5.32
N PHE A 34 -32.33 21.71 -5.40
CA PHE A 34 -33.06 21.27 -4.21
C PHE A 34 -32.46 19.95 -3.67
N PHE A 35 -32.32 19.89 -2.35
CA PHE A 35 -31.96 18.70 -1.61
C PHE A 35 -33.17 18.19 -0.83
N ASP A 36 -33.53 16.92 -1.05
CA ASP A 36 -34.66 16.29 -0.36
C ASP A 36 -34.32 16.12 1.15
N PRO A 37 -35.12 16.65 2.10
CA PRO A 37 -34.81 16.63 3.53
C PRO A 37 -35.09 15.24 4.14
N ARG A 38 -34.36 14.23 3.71
CA ARG A 38 -34.52 12.83 4.07
C ARG A 38 -33.38 12.26 4.93
N ILE A 39 -32.30 13.02 5.19
CA ILE A 39 -31.26 12.53 6.07
C ILE A 39 -31.83 12.43 7.48
N GLN A 40 -31.86 11.23 8.04
CA GLN A 40 -32.19 10.97 9.44
C GLN A 40 -30.94 10.99 10.31
N GLN A 41 -29.91 10.28 9.86
CA GLN A 41 -28.60 10.23 10.50
C GLN A 41 -27.53 10.47 9.44
N PRO A 42 -26.78 11.58 9.53
CA PRO A 42 -25.68 11.86 8.61
C PRO A 42 -24.55 10.83 8.69
N GLY A 43 -24.44 10.13 9.83
CA GLY A 43 -23.60 8.94 9.97
C GLY A 43 -22.37 9.09 10.85
N LEU A 44 -21.65 7.98 10.97
CA LEU A 44 -20.40 7.84 11.69
C LEU A 44 -19.32 7.48 10.68
N TYR A 45 -18.23 8.25 10.63
CA TYR A 45 -17.16 8.06 9.66
C TYR A 45 -15.82 7.94 10.38
N GLU A 46 -15.02 6.99 9.94
CA GLU A 46 -13.68 6.78 10.45
C GLU A 46 -12.68 6.79 9.29
N ALA A 47 -11.52 7.39 9.51
CA ALA A 47 -10.37 7.26 8.63
C ALA A 47 -9.09 7.20 9.47
N GLY A 48 -8.07 6.49 8.97
CA GLY A 48 -6.81 6.35 9.67
C GLY A 48 -5.68 5.96 8.74
N LEU A 49 -4.45 6.13 9.22
CA LEU A 49 -3.25 5.65 8.55
C LEU A 49 -3.18 4.13 8.64
N TYR A 50 -2.77 3.52 7.55
CA TYR A 50 -2.27 2.16 7.53
C TYR A 50 -0.74 2.22 7.66
N ALA A 51 -0.19 1.75 8.75
CA ALA A 51 1.20 2.02 9.13
C ALA A 51 2.01 0.75 9.47
N GLY A 52 1.53 -0.42 9.06
CA GLY A 52 2.21 -1.69 9.32
C GLY A 52 2.56 -1.88 10.79
N GLN A 53 3.78 -2.37 11.06
CA GLN A 53 4.24 -2.68 12.42
C GLN A 53 4.70 -1.44 13.23
N LEU A 54 4.96 -0.30 12.60
CA LEU A 54 5.48 0.88 13.29
C LEU A 54 4.45 1.55 14.21
N LEU A 55 3.17 1.45 13.86
CA LEU A 55 2.07 1.82 14.73
C LEU A 55 1.01 0.73 14.63
N SER A 56 0.76 0.00 15.68
CA SER A 56 -0.12 -1.17 15.78
C SER A 56 -1.61 -0.92 15.50
N GLN A 57 -2.00 0.17 14.83
CA GLN A 57 -3.38 0.51 14.53
C GLN A 57 -3.53 0.92 13.07
N SER A 58 -3.85 -0.07 12.22
CA SER A 58 -4.35 0.19 10.89
C SER A 58 -5.87 0.21 10.94
N ARG A 59 -6.48 1.35 10.63
CA ARG A 59 -7.93 1.47 10.53
C ARG A 59 -8.28 2.19 9.24
N SER A 60 -9.00 1.51 8.39
CA SER A 60 -9.89 2.13 7.44
C SER A 60 -11.29 1.66 7.79
N GLY A 61 -12.16 2.58 8.13
CA GLY A 61 -13.55 2.27 8.43
C GLY A 61 -14.40 3.35 7.81
N TYR A 62 -15.49 2.97 7.16
CA TYR A 62 -16.49 3.90 6.68
C TYR A 62 -17.81 3.62 7.34
N GLY A 63 -18.57 4.69 7.54
CA GLY A 63 -19.89 4.64 8.12
C GLY A 63 -20.98 4.50 7.08
N GLU A 64 -22.19 4.70 7.51
CA GLU A 64 -23.38 4.75 6.69
C GLU A 64 -24.17 6.04 6.97
N THR A 65 -24.84 6.56 5.94
CA THR A 65 -25.85 7.61 6.11
C THR A 65 -27.23 6.97 6.01
N THR A 66 -28.11 7.27 6.97
CA THR A 66 -29.47 6.75 6.97
C THR A 66 -30.43 7.81 6.46
N LEU A 67 -31.29 7.42 5.51
CA LEU A 67 -32.35 8.23 4.90
C LEU A 67 -33.71 7.75 5.38
N ILE A 68 -34.64 8.66 5.64
CA ILE A 68 -36.03 8.38 6.02
C ILE A 68 -36.79 7.88 4.79
N ASN A 69 -37.49 6.74 4.91
CA ASN A 69 -38.35 6.17 3.88
C ASN A 69 -39.70 5.68 4.39
N THR A 70 -40.18 6.22 5.52
CA THR A 70 -41.47 5.84 6.13
C THR A 70 -42.69 6.01 5.22
N ASP A 71 -42.56 6.82 4.18
CA ASP A 71 -43.60 7.08 3.17
C ASP A 71 -43.43 6.29 1.86
N GLY A 72 -42.41 5.42 1.79
CA GLY A 72 -42.05 4.68 0.58
C GLY A 72 -41.52 5.57 -0.56
N GLY A 73 -41.26 6.86 -0.27
CA GLY A 73 -40.85 7.84 -1.30
C GLY A 73 -39.45 7.59 -1.88
N LEU A 74 -38.64 6.70 -1.27
CA LEU A 74 -37.31 6.31 -1.75
C LEU A 74 -37.27 4.88 -2.34
N ASP A 75 -38.41 4.16 -2.43
CA ASP A 75 -38.43 2.79 -2.96
C ASP A 75 -37.89 2.69 -4.40
N TYR A 76 -38.00 3.77 -5.18
CA TYR A 76 -37.47 3.85 -6.54
C TYR A 76 -35.94 3.72 -6.61
N LEU A 77 -35.24 3.96 -5.50
CA LEU A 77 -33.78 3.81 -5.43
C LEU A 77 -33.33 2.35 -5.58
N ALA A 78 -34.23 1.38 -5.38
CA ALA A 78 -33.95 -0.03 -5.65
C ALA A 78 -33.64 -0.30 -7.13
N ASP A 79 -34.14 0.54 -8.04
CA ASP A 79 -33.89 0.46 -9.47
C ASP A 79 -32.65 1.24 -9.92
N TYR A 80 -31.93 1.91 -8.99
CA TYR A 80 -30.78 2.74 -9.30
C TYR A 80 -29.46 2.01 -9.03
N ALA A 81 -28.54 2.08 -9.98
CA ALA A 81 -27.17 1.64 -9.79
C ALA A 81 -26.36 2.73 -9.12
N VAL A 82 -25.98 2.52 -7.86
CA VAL A 82 -25.14 3.43 -7.05
C VAL A 82 -23.80 2.81 -6.66
N ASP A 83 -23.70 1.49 -6.77
CA ASP A 83 -22.49 0.73 -6.41
C ASP A 83 -21.27 1.20 -7.20
N GLY A 84 -20.15 1.37 -6.51
CA GLY A 84 -18.91 1.88 -7.08
C GLY A 84 -18.96 3.37 -7.49
N ARG A 85 -20.01 4.13 -7.13
CA ARG A 85 -20.16 5.53 -7.51
C ARG A 85 -19.86 6.46 -6.36
N GLU A 86 -19.46 7.69 -6.72
CA GLU A 86 -19.11 8.73 -5.76
C GLU A 86 -20.29 9.15 -4.89
N MET A 87 -19.99 9.33 -3.62
CA MET A 87 -20.83 9.97 -2.63
C MET A 87 -20.05 11.09 -1.94
N VAL A 88 -20.70 12.24 -1.77
CA VAL A 88 -20.16 13.36 -1.03
C VAL A 88 -21.11 13.73 0.10
N LEU A 89 -20.63 13.66 1.34
CA LEU A 89 -21.30 14.24 2.50
C LEU A 89 -20.63 15.57 2.82
N ALA A 90 -21.40 16.65 2.82
CA ALA A 90 -20.91 17.98 3.05
C ALA A 90 -21.64 18.66 4.25
N PHE A 91 -20.92 19.49 4.98
CA PHE A 91 -21.44 20.37 6.02
C PHE A 91 -21.35 21.81 5.54
N ASP A 92 -22.48 22.50 5.49
CA ASP A 92 -22.58 23.87 4.94
C ASP A 92 -21.93 24.05 3.56
N GLY A 93 -22.12 23.06 2.68
CA GLY A 93 -21.53 23.06 1.34
C GLY A 93 -20.06 22.73 1.28
N VAL A 94 -19.39 22.52 2.42
CA VAL A 94 -17.99 22.07 2.47
C VAL A 94 -17.94 20.55 2.56
N PRO A 95 -17.35 19.85 1.57
CA PRO A 95 -17.20 18.40 1.61
C PRO A 95 -16.42 17.95 2.86
N GLN A 96 -17.00 17.04 3.63
CA GLN A 96 -16.39 16.45 4.81
C GLN A 96 -15.97 15.00 4.53
N VAL A 97 -16.82 14.23 3.84
CA VAL A 97 -16.55 12.86 3.48
C VAL A 97 -16.79 12.70 1.99
N VAL A 98 -15.79 12.22 1.26
CA VAL A 98 -15.91 11.80 -0.12
C VAL A 98 -15.58 10.31 -0.16
N GLY A 99 -16.45 9.53 -0.74
CA GLY A 99 -16.28 8.07 -0.77
C GLY A 99 -17.02 7.43 -1.92
N THR A 100 -16.94 6.11 -1.96
CA THR A 100 -17.62 5.29 -2.96
C THR A 100 -18.71 4.48 -2.27
N VAL A 101 -19.92 4.47 -2.84
CA VAL A 101 -21.04 3.69 -2.30
C VAL A 101 -20.77 2.19 -2.56
N ALA A 102 -20.87 1.38 -1.51
CA ALA A 102 -20.85 -0.08 -1.63
C ALA A 102 -22.23 -0.61 -2.03
N ARG A 103 -23.28 -0.14 -1.37
CA ARG A 103 -24.66 -0.57 -1.59
C ARG A 103 -25.66 0.35 -0.90
N LEU A 104 -26.91 0.24 -1.32
CA LEU A 104 -28.07 0.70 -0.54
C LEU A 104 -28.62 -0.51 0.24
N ALA A 105 -28.94 -0.29 1.53
CA ALA A 105 -29.63 -1.28 2.35
C ALA A 105 -31.02 -0.73 2.71
N PHE A 106 -32.07 -1.47 2.34
CA PHE A 106 -33.44 -1.08 2.55
C PHE A 106 -34.02 -1.78 3.77
N SER A 107 -34.70 -1.02 4.62
CA SER A 107 -35.59 -1.51 5.67
C SER A 107 -37.01 -0.98 5.41
N GLU A 108 -37.97 -1.25 6.30
CA GLU A 108 -39.34 -0.79 6.16
C GLU A 108 -39.45 0.75 6.14
N ASP A 109 -38.68 1.43 6.98
CA ASP A 109 -38.76 2.85 7.22
C ASP A 109 -37.54 3.65 6.75
N GLU A 110 -36.47 2.97 6.33
CA GLU A 110 -35.17 3.60 6.13
C GLU A 110 -34.42 3.04 4.90
N VAL A 111 -33.58 3.86 4.31
CA VAL A 111 -32.58 3.46 3.32
C VAL A 111 -31.20 3.87 3.86
N SER A 112 -30.33 2.89 4.12
CA SER A 112 -28.95 3.15 4.50
C SER A 112 -28.05 3.18 3.27
N VAL A 113 -27.29 4.26 3.11
CA VAL A 113 -26.23 4.42 2.12
C VAL A 113 -24.91 3.96 2.75
N VAL A 114 -24.48 2.75 2.41
CA VAL A 114 -23.27 2.13 2.98
C VAL A 114 -22.08 2.44 2.09
N LEU A 115 -21.02 3.01 2.69
CA LEU A 115 -19.78 3.30 1.98
C LEU A 115 -18.88 2.08 1.87
N ARG A 116 -18.12 2.04 0.79
CA ARG A 116 -17.07 1.06 0.56
C ARG A 116 -15.81 1.46 1.32
N ASP A 117 -15.15 0.49 1.95
CA ASP A 117 -13.80 0.71 2.47
C ASP A 117 -12.85 1.08 1.32
N PRO A 118 -12.19 2.25 1.34
CA PRO A 118 -11.31 2.67 0.26
C PRO A 118 -10.09 1.75 0.07
N LEU A 119 -9.68 0.99 1.07
CA LEU A 119 -8.58 0.02 0.94
C LEU A 119 -9.05 -1.36 0.46
N GLU A 120 -10.37 -1.61 0.37
CA GLU A 120 -10.90 -2.91 -0.05
C GLU A 120 -10.40 -3.35 -1.44
N PRO A 121 -10.38 -2.51 -2.49
CA PRO A 121 -9.84 -2.90 -3.78
C PRO A 121 -8.36 -3.32 -3.72
N LEU A 122 -7.58 -2.71 -2.83
CA LEU A 122 -6.16 -3.05 -2.64
C LEU A 122 -5.97 -4.39 -1.93
N ARG A 123 -6.96 -4.85 -1.13
CA ARG A 123 -6.93 -6.17 -0.47
C ARG A 123 -7.22 -7.34 -1.40
N SER A 124 -7.63 -7.08 -2.62
CA SER A 124 -7.77 -8.13 -3.63
C SER A 124 -6.40 -8.61 -4.12
N PRO A 125 -6.27 -9.90 -4.55
CA PRO A 125 -5.03 -10.42 -5.11
C PRO A 125 -4.52 -9.54 -6.25
N HIS A 126 -3.23 -9.22 -6.25
CA HIS A 126 -2.62 -8.45 -7.35
C HIS A 126 -2.88 -9.16 -8.68
N PRO A 127 -3.26 -8.46 -9.77
CA PRO A 127 -3.54 -9.11 -11.04
C PRO A 127 -2.31 -9.85 -11.56
N MET A 128 -2.45 -11.15 -11.74
CA MET A 128 -1.43 -12.00 -12.34
C MET A 128 -2.08 -12.84 -13.43
N GLU A 129 -1.37 -13.02 -14.54
CA GLU A 129 -1.75 -14.01 -15.54
C GLU A 129 -1.47 -15.41 -14.99
N VAL A 130 -2.20 -16.41 -15.49
CA VAL A 130 -1.99 -17.81 -15.17
C VAL A 130 -1.55 -18.58 -16.43
N TYR A 131 -0.84 -19.66 -16.25
CA TYR A 131 -0.49 -20.56 -17.35
C TYR A 131 -1.72 -21.34 -17.83
N GLU A 132 -1.92 -21.41 -19.15
CA GLU A 132 -3.04 -22.15 -19.73
C GLU A 132 -2.77 -23.67 -19.75
N GLY A 133 -1.51 -24.08 -19.76
CA GLY A 133 -1.13 -25.48 -19.77
C GLY A 133 -1.39 -26.18 -21.10
N ASP A 134 -1.51 -25.43 -22.17
CA ASP A 134 -1.93 -25.89 -23.50
C ASP A 134 -0.78 -25.99 -24.50
N ASN A 135 0.45 -26.20 -24.03
CA ASN A 135 1.61 -26.27 -24.92
C ASN A 135 1.38 -27.16 -26.11
N VAL A 136 1.40 -26.54 -27.29
CA VAL A 136 1.48 -27.23 -28.56
C VAL A 136 2.98 -27.44 -28.89
N LEU A 137 3.49 -28.62 -28.65
CA LEU A 137 4.88 -28.95 -28.96
C LEU A 137 5.17 -28.80 -30.46
N PRO A 138 6.36 -28.30 -30.84
CA PRO A 138 7.47 -27.98 -29.96
C PRO A 138 7.53 -26.54 -29.46
N ASP A 139 6.57 -25.66 -29.80
CA ASP A 139 6.76 -24.21 -29.72
C ASP A 139 6.02 -23.54 -28.55
N GLY A 140 5.14 -24.24 -27.83
CA GLY A 140 4.32 -23.67 -26.77
C GLY A 140 5.15 -23.10 -25.60
N LEU A 141 4.61 -22.07 -24.92
CA LEU A 141 5.22 -21.37 -23.78
C LEU A 141 4.30 -21.32 -22.54
N GLU A 142 3.25 -22.12 -22.52
CA GLU A 142 2.26 -22.17 -21.45
C GLU A 142 2.38 -23.40 -20.53
N GLY A 143 3.42 -24.23 -20.75
CA GLY A 143 3.56 -25.51 -20.06
C GLY A 143 2.51 -26.53 -20.45
N THR A 144 2.43 -27.62 -19.72
CA THR A 144 1.42 -28.66 -19.92
C THR A 144 0.43 -28.71 -18.76
N GLN A 145 -0.69 -29.39 -18.96
CA GLN A 145 -1.73 -29.56 -17.93
C GLN A 145 -1.23 -30.29 -16.67
N ASP A 146 -0.22 -31.13 -16.82
CA ASP A 146 0.29 -31.96 -15.74
C ASP A 146 1.42 -31.26 -14.92
N ASP A 147 1.89 -30.08 -15.37
CA ASP A 147 2.99 -29.37 -14.70
C ASP A 147 2.60 -28.01 -14.14
N ILE A 148 2.30 -26.99 -14.98
CA ILE A 148 2.11 -25.60 -14.52
C ILE A 148 0.74 -24.97 -14.88
N ALA A 149 -0.19 -25.72 -15.42
CA ALA A 149 -1.52 -25.20 -15.76
C ALA A 149 -2.21 -24.62 -14.52
N GLY A 150 -2.72 -23.38 -14.64
CA GLY A 150 -3.40 -22.69 -13.56
C GLY A 150 -2.49 -22.04 -12.52
N GLU A 151 -1.18 -22.29 -12.57
CA GLU A 151 -0.23 -21.58 -11.71
C GLU A 151 -0.03 -20.13 -12.18
N PRO A 152 0.16 -19.17 -11.25
CA PRO A 152 0.44 -17.78 -11.62
C PRO A 152 1.74 -17.65 -12.40
N LYS A 153 1.73 -16.88 -13.50
CA LYS A 153 2.96 -16.49 -14.19
C LYS A 153 3.77 -15.55 -13.30
N PRO A 154 5.09 -15.75 -13.20
CA PRO A 154 5.93 -14.96 -12.32
C PRO A 154 5.91 -13.47 -12.70
N LEU A 155 6.05 -12.60 -11.69
CA LEU A 155 6.20 -11.16 -11.83
C LEU A 155 7.47 -10.68 -11.16
N VAL A 156 8.29 -9.93 -11.89
CA VAL A 156 9.39 -9.12 -11.33
C VAL A 156 8.89 -7.69 -11.20
N LEU A 157 8.83 -7.17 -9.96
CA LEU A 157 8.51 -5.78 -9.69
C LEU A 157 9.73 -5.14 -9.03
N GLY A 158 10.38 -4.24 -9.77
CA GLY A 158 11.68 -3.72 -9.42
C GLY A 158 12.81 -4.66 -9.85
N GLU A 159 13.59 -5.22 -8.93
CA GLU A 159 14.65 -6.18 -9.17
C GLU A 159 14.31 -7.56 -8.60
N ALA A 160 14.82 -8.63 -9.19
CA ALA A 160 14.74 -10.00 -8.68
C ALA A 160 16.09 -10.70 -8.82
N PRO A 161 17.02 -10.47 -7.87
CA PRO A 161 18.33 -11.14 -7.91
C PRO A 161 18.22 -12.58 -7.44
N ASN A 162 18.91 -13.46 -8.16
CA ASN A 162 19.01 -14.89 -7.88
C ASN A 162 17.64 -15.58 -7.79
N ALA A 163 16.69 -15.19 -8.66
CA ALA A 163 15.36 -15.78 -8.75
C ALA A 163 15.42 -17.13 -9.49
N THR A 164 14.57 -18.08 -9.12
CA THR A 164 14.42 -19.34 -9.85
C THR A 164 13.37 -19.16 -10.94
N PRO A 165 13.74 -19.24 -12.23
CA PRO A 165 12.79 -19.06 -13.32
C PRO A 165 11.92 -20.31 -13.49
N ILE A 166 10.71 -20.14 -14.04
CA ILE A 166 9.79 -21.24 -14.31
C ILE A 166 10.07 -21.79 -15.71
N GLN A 167 10.28 -23.11 -15.82
CA GLN A 167 10.47 -23.75 -17.12
C GLN A 167 9.13 -23.91 -17.84
N VAL A 168 8.94 -23.18 -18.94
CA VAL A 168 7.70 -23.18 -19.73
C VAL A 168 7.78 -24.10 -20.96
N ASN A 169 8.99 -24.43 -21.43
CA ASN A 169 9.18 -25.36 -22.54
C ASN A 169 10.43 -26.20 -22.31
N THR A 170 10.23 -27.44 -21.95
CA THR A 170 11.31 -28.40 -21.64
C THR A 170 12.10 -28.78 -22.90
N ALA A 171 11.42 -28.98 -24.05
CA ALA A 171 12.05 -29.40 -25.30
C ALA A 171 13.03 -28.36 -25.85
N LYS A 172 12.73 -27.08 -25.66
CA LYS A 172 13.56 -25.96 -26.13
C LYS A 172 14.33 -25.26 -25.01
N ARG A 173 14.22 -25.74 -23.77
CA ARG A 173 14.89 -25.15 -22.60
C ARG A 173 14.58 -23.67 -22.45
N ILE A 174 13.27 -23.32 -22.57
CA ILE A 174 12.79 -21.95 -22.40
C ILE A 174 12.20 -21.82 -21.00
N TYR A 175 12.56 -20.72 -20.34
CA TYR A 175 12.13 -20.37 -19.00
C TYR A 175 11.50 -18.98 -19.00
N GLN A 176 10.57 -18.76 -18.08
CA GLN A 176 9.96 -17.45 -17.83
C GLN A 176 10.34 -16.95 -16.43
N VAL A 177 10.73 -15.69 -16.35
CA VAL A 177 11.10 -14.96 -15.13
C VAL A 177 10.03 -13.93 -14.78
N SER A 178 9.36 -13.35 -15.79
CA SER A 178 8.31 -12.36 -15.60
C SER A 178 7.34 -12.40 -16.77
N SER A 179 6.05 -12.17 -16.49
CA SER A 179 5.04 -11.90 -17.54
C SER A 179 5.06 -10.46 -18.04
N LEU A 180 5.79 -9.56 -17.36
CA LEU A 180 5.90 -8.16 -17.77
C LEU A 180 6.85 -8.01 -18.97
N ALA A 181 6.39 -7.30 -19.99
CA ALA A 181 7.14 -7.05 -21.21
C ALA A 181 8.36 -6.13 -21.03
N ASP A 182 8.37 -5.31 -19.98
CA ASP A 182 9.46 -4.39 -19.62
C ASP A 182 10.52 -5.02 -18.68
N CYS A 183 10.42 -6.33 -18.44
CA CYS A 183 11.40 -7.08 -17.65
C CYS A 183 12.60 -7.49 -18.52
N THR A 184 13.80 -7.27 -18.02
CA THR A 184 15.07 -7.66 -18.65
C THR A 184 15.80 -8.68 -17.77
N VAL A 185 16.23 -9.81 -18.37
CA VAL A 185 17.12 -10.78 -17.74
C VAL A 185 18.57 -10.29 -17.92
N THR A 186 19.24 -9.96 -16.82
CA THR A 186 20.58 -9.36 -16.83
C THR A 186 21.69 -10.40 -16.70
N ALA A 187 21.43 -11.50 -15.96
CA ALA A 187 22.38 -12.58 -15.80
C ALA A 187 21.65 -13.92 -15.52
N VAL A 188 22.28 -15.02 -15.93
CA VAL A 188 21.80 -16.39 -15.67
C VAL A 188 22.92 -17.21 -15.07
N TYR A 189 22.60 -18.06 -14.10
CA TYR A 189 23.58 -18.86 -13.37
C TYR A 189 23.12 -20.32 -13.27
N ASP A 190 24.02 -21.24 -13.54
CA ASP A 190 23.86 -22.66 -13.22
C ASP A 190 24.73 -23.00 -12.01
N ARG A 191 24.11 -23.46 -10.91
CA ARG A 191 24.78 -23.72 -9.62
C ARG A 191 25.70 -22.58 -9.16
N GLY A 192 25.27 -21.34 -9.41
CA GLY A 192 25.97 -20.11 -9.04
C GLY A 192 27.06 -19.63 -9.99
N VAL A 193 27.38 -20.40 -11.04
CA VAL A 193 28.32 -20.02 -12.12
C VAL A 193 27.55 -19.30 -13.21
N ALA A 194 28.03 -18.11 -13.61
CA ALA A 194 27.40 -17.35 -14.68
C ALA A 194 27.54 -18.04 -16.03
N LEU A 195 26.46 -18.09 -16.78
CA LEU A 195 26.45 -18.46 -18.21
C LEU A 195 26.83 -17.25 -19.07
N ASP A 196 27.37 -17.52 -20.26
CA ASP A 196 27.69 -16.46 -21.22
C ASP A 196 26.40 -15.86 -21.81
N ASN A 197 26.40 -14.53 -21.96
CA ASN A 197 25.26 -13.84 -22.53
C ASN A 197 25.41 -13.73 -24.06
N GLY A 198 24.69 -14.57 -24.79
CA GLY A 198 24.63 -14.56 -26.26
C GLY A 198 23.78 -13.44 -26.86
N GLY A 199 23.33 -12.48 -26.04
CA GLY A 199 22.56 -11.31 -26.46
C GLY A 199 21.03 -11.48 -26.34
N ALA A 200 20.30 -10.49 -26.83
CA ALA A 200 18.83 -10.51 -26.82
C ALA A 200 18.28 -11.08 -28.13
N TYR A 201 17.13 -11.72 -28.05
CA TYR A 201 16.30 -11.99 -29.22
C TYR A 201 15.52 -10.74 -29.62
N THR A 202 15.18 -10.62 -30.90
CA THR A 202 14.40 -9.51 -31.44
C THR A 202 12.88 -9.77 -31.35
N SER A 203 12.49 -11.04 -31.20
CA SER A 203 11.09 -11.46 -31.12
C SER A 203 10.91 -12.78 -30.39
N LEU A 204 9.69 -13.05 -29.95
CA LEU A 204 9.31 -14.33 -29.36
C LEU A 204 9.49 -15.49 -30.36
N ALA A 205 9.18 -15.26 -31.64
CA ALA A 205 9.38 -16.26 -32.70
C ALA A 205 10.87 -16.62 -32.88
N GLU A 206 11.78 -15.66 -32.76
CA GLU A 206 13.21 -15.94 -32.78
C GLU A 206 13.66 -16.75 -31.56
N LEU A 207 13.16 -16.40 -30.36
CA LEU A 207 13.41 -17.17 -29.13
C LEU A 207 12.96 -18.63 -29.27
N GLN A 208 11.80 -18.87 -29.88
CA GLN A 208 11.27 -20.22 -30.12
C GLN A 208 12.07 -20.99 -31.18
N SER A 209 12.55 -20.33 -32.24
CA SER A 209 13.20 -20.99 -33.38
C SER A 209 14.71 -21.15 -33.26
N THR A 210 15.41 -20.23 -32.59
CA THR A 210 16.88 -20.15 -32.59
C THR A 210 17.45 -20.48 -31.22
N ALA A 211 18.18 -21.58 -31.10
CA ALA A 211 18.87 -21.95 -29.87
C ALA A 211 20.18 -21.14 -29.71
N PRO A 212 20.56 -20.76 -28.47
CA PRO A 212 21.89 -20.23 -28.17
C PRO A 212 22.96 -21.30 -28.36
N GLU A 213 24.21 -20.90 -28.38
CA GLU A 213 25.35 -21.83 -28.35
C GLU A 213 25.45 -22.55 -26.98
N PRO A 214 26.08 -23.72 -26.91
CA PRO A 214 26.34 -24.38 -25.65
C PRO A 214 27.06 -23.51 -24.63
N GLY A 215 26.57 -23.48 -23.37
CA GLY A 215 27.09 -22.60 -22.31
C GLY A 215 26.55 -21.19 -22.31
N GLU A 216 25.73 -20.82 -23.30
CA GLU A 216 25.14 -19.50 -23.42
C GLU A 216 23.66 -19.49 -23.04
N PHE A 217 23.17 -18.29 -22.69
CA PHE A 217 21.76 -17.97 -22.68
C PHE A 217 21.48 -16.76 -23.59
N ARG A 218 20.25 -16.70 -24.13
CA ARG A 218 19.72 -15.50 -24.78
C ARG A 218 18.34 -15.21 -24.22
N ALA A 219 17.95 -13.93 -24.15
CA ALA A 219 16.71 -13.51 -23.54
C ALA A 219 15.84 -12.66 -24.48
N TYR A 220 14.53 -12.65 -24.22
CA TYR A 220 13.56 -11.75 -24.83
C TYR A 220 12.55 -11.36 -23.78
N GLN A 221 12.54 -10.08 -23.38
CA GLN A 221 11.68 -9.60 -22.28
C GLN A 221 11.86 -10.49 -21.02
N GLY A 222 10.77 -10.94 -20.40
CA GLY A 222 10.80 -11.84 -19.24
C GLY A 222 11.09 -13.32 -19.55
N TYR A 223 11.47 -13.69 -20.78
CA TYR A 223 11.82 -15.07 -21.15
C TYR A 223 13.33 -15.21 -21.38
N LEU A 224 13.83 -16.41 -21.14
CA LEU A 224 15.18 -16.80 -21.50
C LEU A 224 15.20 -18.21 -22.11
N ARG A 225 16.18 -18.48 -22.96
CA ARG A 225 16.46 -19.79 -23.53
C ARG A 225 17.92 -20.16 -23.30
N LEU A 226 18.17 -21.42 -22.94
CA LEU A 226 19.51 -21.96 -22.73
C LEU A 226 20.00 -22.72 -23.96
N GLY A 227 21.32 -22.66 -24.23
CA GLY A 227 21.99 -23.49 -25.22
C GLY A 227 22.05 -24.96 -24.79
N ASP A 228 22.36 -25.20 -23.52
CA ASP A 228 22.41 -26.53 -22.89
C ASP A 228 21.40 -26.68 -21.76
N SER A 229 21.20 -27.92 -21.33
CA SER A 229 20.43 -28.18 -20.10
C SER A 229 21.24 -27.75 -18.88
N ALA A 230 20.58 -27.10 -17.91
CA ALA A 230 21.21 -26.78 -16.65
C ALA A 230 21.66 -28.05 -15.92
N SER A 231 22.85 -28.00 -15.30
CA SER A 231 23.42 -29.11 -14.53
C SER A 231 22.85 -29.18 -13.10
N GLY A 232 22.26 -28.11 -12.62
CA GLY A 232 21.65 -28.03 -11.29
C GLY A 232 20.67 -26.88 -11.14
N THR A 233 20.69 -26.22 -10.00
CA THR A 233 19.78 -25.10 -9.74
C THR A 233 20.08 -23.91 -10.63
N LEU A 234 19.16 -23.62 -11.55
CA LEU A 234 19.19 -22.44 -12.42
C LEU A 234 18.63 -21.22 -11.66
N THR A 235 19.39 -20.13 -11.68
CA THR A 235 18.91 -18.84 -11.13
C THR A 235 19.23 -17.71 -12.06
N VAL A 236 18.48 -16.61 -11.92
CA VAL A 236 18.59 -15.46 -12.79
C VAL A 236 18.58 -14.17 -11.97
N ASP A 237 19.27 -13.16 -12.49
CA ASP A 237 19.07 -11.77 -12.08
C ASP A 237 18.22 -11.09 -13.17
N ALA A 238 17.13 -10.44 -12.73
CA ALA A 238 16.22 -9.76 -13.63
C ALA A 238 15.77 -8.44 -13.02
N GLU A 239 15.44 -7.48 -13.88
CA GLU A 239 14.99 -6.16 -13.47
C GLU A 239 13.90 -5.61 -14.39
N GLN A 240 13.01 -4.81 -13.85
CA GLN A 240 12.03 -4.01 -14.58
C GLN A 240 12.70 -2.74 -15.13
N ALA A 241 12.16 -2.14 -16.18
CA ALA A 241 12.71 -0.94 -16.81
C ALA A 241 12.85 0.26 -15.85
N ASP A 242 11.94 0.41 -14.89
CA ASP A 242 12.08 1.35 -13.78
C ASP A 242 11.90 0.63 -12.45
N PRO A 243 13.00 0.17 -11.82
CA PRO A 243 12.93 -0.63 -10.59
C PRO A 243 12.72 0.21 -9.32
N ARG A 244 12.59 1.54 -9.43
CA ARG A 244 12.54 2.45 -8.27
C ARG A 244 11.24 2.31 -7.49
N ALA A 245 11.34 2.49 -6.18
CA ALA A 245 10.25 2.31 -5.23
C ALA A 245 8.96 3.07 -5.60
N GLY A 246 9.07 4.33 -6.02
CA GLY A 246 7.91 5.15 -6.40
C GLY A 246 7.27 4.69 -7.71
N ALA A 247 8.05 4.28 -8.70
CA ALA A 247 7.54 3.75 -9.97
C ALA A 247 6.78 2.43 -9.75
N VAL A 248 7.35 1.52 -8.96
CA VAL A 248 6.71 0.25 -8.61
C VAL A 248 5.45 0.49 -7.78
N ALA A 249 5.49 1.36 -6.77
CA ALA A 249 4.30 1.70 -5.96
C ALA A 249 3.17 2.31 -6.81
N GLN A 250 3.51 3.20 -7.77
CA GLN A 250 2.53 3.77 -8.69
C GLN A 250 1.92 2.70 -9.61
N ALA A 251 2.72 1.77 -10.14
CA ALA A 251 2.22 0.67 -10.96
C ALA A 251 1.28 -0.26 -10.17
N LEU A 252 1.64 -0.61 -8.93
CA LEU A 252 0.81 -1.39 -8.01
C LEU A 252 -0.53 -0.70 -7.73
N ALA A 253 -0.51 0.61 -7.42
CA ALA A 253 -1.72 1.40 -7.18
C ALA A 253 -2.60 1.46 -8.44
N ALA A 254 -2.00 1.73 -9.60
CA ALA A 254 -2.70 1.85 -10.88
C ALA A 254 -3.39 0.54 -11.30
N ALA A 255 -2.80 -0.62 -10.99
CA ALA A 255 -3.41 -1.94 -11.23
C ALA A 255 -4.75 -2.14 -10.49
N ARG A 256 -5.04 -1.29 -9.48
CA ARG A 256 -6.29 -1.29 -8.70
C ARG A 256 -7.11 -0.01 -8.88
N GLY A 257 -6.78 0.82 -9.89
CA GLY A 257 -7.50 2.04 -10.20
C GLY A 257 -7.17 3.23 -9.30
N TYR A 258 -6.10 3.14 -8.49
CA TYR A 258 -5.64 4.24 -7.65
C TYR A 258 -4.52 5.03 -8.32
N THR A 259 -4.47 6.32 -8.01
CA THR A 259 -3.34 7.19 -8.35
C THR A 259 -2.58 7.52 -7.08
N LEU A 260 -1.27 7.28 -7.08
CA LEU A 260 -0.39 7.71 -6.00
C LEU A 260 -0.03 9.18 -6.20
N HIS A 261 -0.01 9.95 -5.12
CA HIS A 261 0.31 11.37 -5.20
C HIS A 261 1.73 11.60 -5.78
N ALA A 262 1.87 12.50 -6.74
CA ALA A 262 3.11 12.69 -7.50
C ALA A 262 4.33 13.07 -6.62
N SER A 263 4.12 13.83 -5.55
CA SER A 263 5.19 14.15 -4.59
C SER A 263 5.69 12.91 -3.87
N ASP A 264 4.78 11.96 -3.56
CA ASP A 264 5.12 10.73 -2.86
C ASP A 264 5.91 9.80 -3.78
N VAL A 265 5.51 9.69 -5.07
CA VAL A 265 6.29 8.97 -6.09
C VAL A 265 7.72 9.51 -6.18
N THR A 266 7.85 10.84 -6.22
CA THR A 266 9.17 11.51 -6.29
C THR A 266 10.01 11.21 -5.04
N ALA A 267 9.42 11.31 -3.86
CA ALA A 267 10.10 11.03 -2.59
C ALA A 267 10.52 9.56 -2.49
N LEU A 268 9.64 8.63 -2.85
CA LEU A 268 9.93 7.19 -2.87
C LEU A 268 11.08 6.83 -3.80
N ASN A 269 11.15 7.46 -4.97
CA ASN A 269 12.22 7.20 -5.94
C ASN A 269 13.62 7.54 -5.41
N THR A 270 13.74 8.37 -4.36
CA THR A 270 15.03 8.66 -3.71
C THR A 270 15.61 7.48 -2.95
N TYR A 271 14.80 6.49 -2.59
CA TYR A 271 15.23 5.25 -1.93
C TYR A 271 15.81 4.20 -2.90
N GLY A 272 15.72 4.46 -4.21
CA GLY A 272 16.24 3.56 -5.24
C GLY A 272 15.31 2.39 -5.55
N ALA A 273 15.92 1.29 -5.99
CA ALA A 273 15.21 0.09 -6.42
C ALA A 273 14.60 -0.71 -5.25
N VAL A 274 13.50 -1.38 -5.54
CA VAL A 274 12.86 -2.39 -4.67
C VAL A 274 12.93 -3.77 -5.29
N ARG A 275 12.72 -4.82 -4.48
CA ARG A 275 12.85 -6.21 -4.89
C ARG A 275 11.60 -7.02 -4.55
N PHE A 276 10.90 -7.45 -5.61
CA PHE A 276 9.81 -8.40 -5.52
C PHE A 276 9.90 -9.41 -6.65
N TYR A 277 9.78 -10.66 -6.30
CA TYR A 277 9.57 -11.77 -7.22
C TYR A 277 8.34 -12.54 -6.77
N LEU A 278 7.24 -12.39 -7.50
CA LEU A 278 5.96 -12.99 -7.17
C LEU A 278 5.75 -14.23 -8.02
N THR A 279 5.56 -15.37 -7.37
CA THR A 279 5.23 -16.66 -7.99
C THR A 279 3.93 -17.24 -7.44
N SER A 280 3.25 -16.50 -6.59
CA SER A 280 1.98 -16.86 -5.97
C SER A 280 1.14 -15.62 -5.75
N GLU A 281 -0.17 -15.80 -5.58
CA GLU A 281 -1.09 -14.72 -5.30
C GLU A 281 -0.70 -13.97 -4.01
N THR A 282 -0.66 -12.65 -4.13
CA THR A 282 -0.40 -11.71 -3.04
C THR A 282 -1.30 -10.49 -3.26
N ASN A 283 -1.90 -9.96 -2.22
CA ASN A 283 -2.75 -8.78 -2.39
C ASN A 283 -1.92 -7.50 -2.62
N THR A 284 -2.50 -6.55 -3.34
CA THR A 284 -1.80 -5.30 -3.71
C THR A 284 -1.49 -4.44 -2.48
N LEU A 285 -2.36 -4.48 -1.44
CA LEU A 285 -2.14 -3.73 -0.20
C LEU A 285 -0.87 -4.21 0.53
N ASP A 286 -0.64 -5.53 0.61
CA ASP A 286 0.55 -6.08 1.26
C ASP A 286 1.84 -5.69 0.52
N LEU A 287 1.81 -5.60 -0.81
CA LEU A 287 2.95 -5.14 -1.60
C LEU A 287 3.27 -3.67 -1.34
N LEU A 288 2.23 -2.81 -1.32
CA LEU A 288 2.38 -1.39 -1.00
C LEU A 288 2.81 -1.18 0.45
N ASP A 289 2.27 -1.96 1.39
CA ASP A 289 2.63 -1.90 2.81
C ASP A 289 4.11 -2.28 3.03
N ARG A 290 4.59 -3.33 2.34
CA ARG A 290 6.02 -3.70 2.38
C ARG A 290 6.94 -2.61 1.86
N ILE A 291 6.52 -1.83 0.84
CA ILE A 291 7.27 -0.64 0.40
C ILE A 291 7.24 0.42 1.50
N ALA A 292 6.06 0.71 2.09
CA ALA A 292 5.91 1.68 3.17
C ALA A 292 6.75 1.29 4.39
N GLU A 293 6.68 0.04 4.86
CA GLU A 293 7.50 -0.46 5.97
C GLU A 293 9.00 -0.30 5.70
N SER A 294 9.44 -0.61 4.47
CA SER A 294 10.85 -0.56 4.08
C SER A 294 11.46 0.81 4.22
N ILE A 295 10.65 1.86 4.15
CA ILE A 295 11.08 3.25 4.31
C ILE A 295 10.65 3.83 5.66
N GLY A 296 10.11 3.02 6.58
CA GLY A 296 9.53 3.52 7.82
C GLY A 296 8.41 4.54 7.54
N GLY A 297 7.46 4.15 6.70
CA GLY A 297 6.39 4.98 6.18
C GLY A 297 4.98 4.53 6.60
N TRP A 298 3.99 5.08 5.94
CA TRP A 298 2.57 4.81 6.14
C TRP A 298 1.78 4.99 4.84
N LEU A 299 0.58 4.43 4.79
CA LEU A 299 -0.32 4.44 3.65
C LEU A 299 -1.68 5.02 4.07
N ALA A 300 -2.30 5.83 3.21
CA ALA A 300 -3.66 6.31 3.42
C ALA A 300 -4.35 6.62 2.08
N VAL A 301 -5.68 6.46 2.03
CA VAL A 301 -6.51 7.02 0.98
C VAL A 301 -7.10 8.33 1.50
N GLN A 302 -6.92 9.42 0.76
CA GLN A 302 -7.46 10.72 1.11
C GLN A 302 -8.90 10.91 0.61
N ALA A 303 -9.53 11.99 1.06
CA ALA A 303 -10.90 12.33 0.67
C ALA A 303 -11.09 12.50 -0.86
N ASP A 304 -10.04 12.88 -1.58
CA ASP A 304 -10.01 13.00 -3.03
C ASP A 304 -9.77 11.65 -3.77
N GLN A 305 -9.82 10.53 -3.05
CA GLN A 305 -9.54 9.17 -3.53
C GLN A 305 -8.09 8.95 -4.01
N MET A 306 -7.18 9.89 -3.75
CA MET A 306 -5.76 9.68 -4.02
C MET A 306 -5.11 8.85 -2.92
N LEU A 307 -4.24 7.94 -3.34
CA LEU A 307 -3.42 7.17 -2.42
C LEU A 307 -2.19 7.98 -2.02
N ARG A 308 -1.92 8.05 -0.72
CA ARG A 308 -0.71 8.65 -0.15
C ARG A 308 0.18 7.56 0.43
N LEU A 309 1.45 7.68 0.18
CA LEU A 309 2.49 6.87 0.80
C LEU A 309 3.54 7.81 1.39
N GLY A 310 3.37 8.12 2.66
CA GLY A 310 4.19 9.09 3.38
C GLY A 310 5.23 8.43 4.27
N ILE A 311 6.12 9.26 4.84
CA ILE A 311 7.19 8.85 5.73
C ILE A 311 6.85 9.29 7.15
N TRP A 312 7.17 8.45 8.15
CA TRP A 312 7.12 8.87 9.54
C TRP A 312 8.27 9.82 9.84
N GLU A 313 7.90 11.04 10.23
CA GLU A 313 8.79 12.11 10.65
C GLU A 313 8.24 12.74 11.92
N ALA A 314 9.09 13.42 12.68
CA ALA A 314 8.64 14.21 13.82
C ALA A 314 7.62 15.25 13.34
N PRO A 315 6.47 15.40 14.04
CA PRO A 315 5.50 16.41 13.67
C PRO A 315 6.08 17.82 13.80
N GLU A 316 5.76 18.67 12.82
CA GLU A 316 6.15 20.07 12.83
C GLU A 316 4.98 20.95 13.31
N PRO A 317 5.25 22.06 14.05
CA PRO A 317 4.22 23.01 14.43
C PRO A 317 3.53 23.62 13.22
N THR A 318 2.22 23.77 13.29
CA THR A 318 1.41 24.42 12.25
C THR A 318 0.46 25.44 12.87
N ASP A 319 -0.11 26.32 12.05
CA ASP A 319 -1.14 27.28 12.46
C ASP A 319 -2.47 26.58 12.75
N ALA A 320 -2.70 25.39 12.17
CA ALA A 320 -3.86 24.55 12.48
C ALA A 320 -3.73 24.03 13.92
N ALA A 321 -4.58 24.52 14.82
CA ALA A 321 -4.48 24.21 16.24
C ALA A 321 -5.83 23.83 16.83
N ILE A 322 -5.82 22.82 17.69
CA ILE A 322 -6.94 22.48 18.57
C ILE A 322 -6.63 23.03 19.97
N ARG A 323 -7.58 23.75 20.56
CA ARG A 323 -7.41 24.46 21.82
C ARG A 323 -8.43 24.04 22.86
N ASP A 324 -8.15 24.30 24.15
CA ASP A 324 -8.98 23.93 25.31
C ASP A 324 -10.48 24.20 25.10
N TYR A 325 -10.85 25.27 24.43
CA TYR A 325 -12.28 25.64 24.25
C TYR A 325 -13.00 24.71 23.24
N SER A 326 -12.26 24.02 22.39
CA SER A 326 -12.79 23.04 21.41
C SER A 326 -12.62 21.59 21.88
N ILE A 327 -12.05 21.35 23.07
CA ILE A 327 -11.73 20.01 23.57
C ILE A 327 -12.73 19.62 24.65
N ALA A 328 -13.49 18.55 24.41
CA ALA A 328 -14.34 17.93 25.43
C ALA A 328 -13.50 17.03 26.35
N THR A 329 -12.72 16.12 25.77
CA THR A 329 -11.82 15.24 26.53
C THR A 329 -10.46 15.12 25.85
N VAL A 330 -9.43 14.85 26.63
CA VAL A 330 -8.09 14.50 26.15
C VAL A 330 -7.56 13.32 26.94
N SER A 331 -7.17 12.27 26.26
CA SER A 331 -6.50 11.12 26.87
C SER A 331 -5.12 10.94 26.21
N ARG A 332 -4.14 10.62 27.02
CA ARG A 332 -2.75 10.42 26.60
C ARG A 332 -2.30 9.01 26.94
N SER A 333 -1.76 8.32 25.95
CA SER A 333 -1.01 7.09 26.16
C SER A 333 0.40 7.27 25.59
N ALA A 334 1.40 6.77 26.31
CA ALA A 334 2.74 6.75 25.76
C ALA A 334 2.80 5.64 24.70
N THR A 335 3.25 6.00 23.49
CA THR A 335 3.56 5.03 22.47
C THR A 335 5.07 4.94 22.27
N GLY A 336 5.56 3.74 22.33
CA GLY A 336 6.82 3.38 21.70
C GLY A 336 6.50 2.29 20.70
N ALA A 337 7.40 1.99 19.81
CA ALA A 337 7.36 0.73 19.10
C ALA A 337 7.52 -0.37 20.17
N GLY A 338 6.44 -1.09 20.40
CA GLY A 338 6.32 -2.04 21.52
C GLY A 338 5.29 -1.60 22.55
N ASP A 339 4.71 -2.58 23.24
CA ASP A 339 3.54 -2.42 24.11
C ASP A 339 3.78 -1.62 25.41
N ASN A 340 5.01 -1.18 25.66
CA ASN A 340 5.40 -0.56 26.92
C ASN A 340 5.56 0.97 26.87
N GLY A 341 5.40 1.59 25.69
CA GLY A 341 5.51 3.05 25.51
C GLY A 341 6.91 3.62 25.77
N LEU A 342 7.95 2.80 25.73
CA LEU A 342 9.34 3.21 25.92
C LEU A 342 9.99 3.57 24.57
N PRO A 343 11.01 4.45 24.58
CA PRO A 343 11.84 4.67 23.40
C PRO A 343 12.51 3.38 22.91
N ILE A 344 12.87 3.36 21.64
CA ILE A 344 13.61 2.27 21.00
C ILE A 344 15.08 2.59 21.03
N TRP A 345 15.91 1.63 21.45
CA TRP A 345 17.36 1.79 21.50
C TRP A 345 18.06 1.16 20.28
N ARG A 346 17.36 0.31 19.52
CA ARG A 346 17.94 -0.40 18.38
C ARG A 346 16.92 -0.64 17.27
N VAL A 347 17.35 -0.36 16.05
CA VAL A 347 16.61 -0.65 14.83
C VAL A 347 17.43 -1.61 13.97
N ASN A 348 16.86 -2.76 13.62
CA ASN A 348 17.41 -3.73 12.69
C ASN A 348 16.60 -3.65 11.38
N ILE A 349 17.27 -3.63 10.22
CA ILE A 349 16.59 -3.76 8.93
C ILE A 349 17.22 -4.92 8.14
N ASP A 350 16.40 -5.91 7.80
CA ASP A 350 16.76 -7.01 6.91
C ASP A 350 16.46 -6.57 5.47
N CYS A 351 17.49 -6.30 4.69
CA CYS A 351 17.44 -5.72 3.34
C CYS A 351 18.30 -6.49 2.34
N ASP A 352 18.42 -5.97 1.12
CA ASP A 352 19.25 -6.54 0.04
C ASP A 352 18.90 -8.03 -0.18
N ARG A 353 17.59 -8.35 -0.27
CA ARG A 353 17.09 -9.71 -0.40
C ARG A 353 17.52 -10.33 -1.72
N ILE A 354 17.87 -11.63 -1.71
CA ILE A 354 17.88 -12.50 -2.88
C ILE A 354 16.70 -13.48 -2.79
N GLU A 355 16.22 -13.93 -3.94
CA GLU A 355 15.02 -14.75 -3.95
C GLU A 355 15.31 -16.21 -3.58
N THR A 356 16.39 -16.78 -4.08
CA THR A 356 16.76 -18.18 -3.83
C THR A 356 18.09 -18.28 -3.10
N VAL A 357 18.08 -18.90 -1.93
CA VAL A 357 19.30 -19.27 -1.20
C VAL A 357 19.86 -20.56 -1.79
N GLN A 358 21.16 -20.57 -2.12
CA GLN A 358 21.80 -21.71 -2.76
C GLN A 358 22.93 -22.27 -1.87
N PRO A 359 22.74 -23.43 -1.22
CA PRO A 359 23.79 -24.10 -0.47
C PRO A 359 24.73 -24.93 -1.37
N ASP A 360 24.21 -25.44 -2.49
CA ASP A 360 24.95 -26.30 -3.44
C ASP A 360 25.44 -25.47 -4.63
N LEU A 361 26.70 -25.08 -4.58
CA LEU A 361 27.36 -24.22 -5.56
C LEU A 361 28.57 -24.92 -6.14
N GLU A 362 28.85 -24.66 -7.42
CA GLU A 362 30.08 -25.15 -8.07
C GLU A 362 31.34 -24.61 -7.36
N SER A 363 32.41 -25.40 -7.47
CA SER A 363 33.70 -25.03 -6.85
C SER A 363 34.32 -23.77 -7.44
N ALA A 364 33.97 -23.41 -8.66
CA ALA A 364 34.40 -22.17 -9.33
C ALA A 364 33.77 -20.87 -8.77
N VAL A 365 32.71 -20.99 -7.96
CA VAL A 365 32.04 -19.81 -7.34
C VAL A 365 32.96 -19.22 -6.26
N SER A 366 33.22 -17.91 -6.35
CA SER A 366 34.05 -17.19 -5.38
C SER A 366 33.47 -17.25 -3.96
N ASP A 367 34.34 -17.20 -2.94
CA ASP A 367 33.92 -17.23 -1.53
C ASP A 367 32.96 -16.08 -1.17
N ALA A 368 33.19 -14.89 -1.73
CA ALA A 368 32.32 -13.73 -1.51
C ALA A 368 30.90 -13.96 -2.05
N ARG A 369 30.78 -14.52 -3.28
CA ARG A 369 29.49 -14.87 -3.87
C ARG A 369 28.84 -16.02 -3.11
N ARG A 370 29.60 -17.05 -2.73
CA ARG A 370 29.13 -18.17 -1.90
C ARG A 370 28.55 -17.67 -0.57
N ALA A 371 29.24 -16.78 0.12
CA ALA A 371 28.77 -16.18 1.37
C ALA A 371 27.50 -15.34 1.16
N ARG A 372 27.36 -14.67 0.00
CA ARG A 372 26.16 -13.92 -0.35
C ARG A 372 24.97 -14.83 -0.63
N LEU A 373 25.15 -15.88 -1.41
CA LEU A 373 24.11 -16.83 -1.80
C LEU A 373 23.66 -17.75 -0.67
N ALA A 374 24.44 -17.85 0.41
CA ALA A 374 24.08 -18.60 1.60
C ALA A 374 23.07 -17.88 2.51
N ARG A 375 22.74 -16.61 2.25
CA ARG A 375 21.85 -15.78 3.10
C ARG A 375 20.83 -15.06 2.25
N GLN A 376 19.56 -15.16 2.63
CA GLN A 376 18.46 -14.50 1.92
C GLN A 376 18.55 -12.97 2.02
N THR A 377 18.90 -12.44 3.18
CA THR A 377 18.98 -10.99 3.45
C THR A 377 20.30 -10.61 4.06
N ARG A 378 20.61 -9.32 4.02
CA ARG A 378 21.66 -8.68 4.79
C ARG A 378 21.03 -7.79 5.83
N ARG A 379 21.65 -7.66 7.00
CA ARG A 379 21.13 -6.84 8.09
C ARG A 379 21.95 -5.57 8.28
N VAL A 380 21.26 -4.43 8.33
CA VAL A 380 21.78 -3.16 8.84
C VAL A 380 21.27 -2.95 10.25
N VAL A 381 22.02 -2.21 11.05
CA VAL A 381 21.72 -1.96 12.48
C VAL A 381 22.04 -0.52 12.82
N ALA A 382 21.08 0.16 13.44
CA ALA A 382 21.29 1.43 14.12
C ALA A 382 21.05 1.26 15.62
N THR A 383 21.89 1.87 16.48
CA THR A 383 21.79 1.72 17.93
C THR A 383 22.04 3.05 18.66
N ASP A 384 21.30 3.26 19.74
CA ASP A 384 21.53 4.35 20.69
C ASP A 384 21.70 3.78 22.12
N GLN A 385 22.97 3.65 22.55
CA GLN A 385 23.27 3.09 23.85
C GLN A 385 22.82 4.01 25.00
N ALA A 386 22.76 5.33 24.78
CA ALA A 386 22.32 6.26 25.83
C ALA A 386 20.84 6.07 26.16
N VAL A 387 20.02 5.74 25.15
CA VAL A 387 18.61 5.37 25.36
C VAL A 387 18.50 4.12 26.21
N ARG A 388 19.30 3.09 25.92
CA ARG A 388 19.29 1.83 26.67
C ARG A 388 19.73 2.03 28.11
N ASP A 389 20.78 2.87 28.34
CA ASP A 389 21.30 3.17 29.68
C ASP A 389 20.27 3.95 30.51
N ARG A 390 19.54 4.87 29.86
CA ARG A 390 18.44 5.63 30.50
C ARG A 390 17.16 4.82 30.72
N HIS A 391 16.84 3.93 29.80
CA HIS A 391 15.65 3.11 29.79
C HIS A 391 16.03 1.62 29.64
N PRO A 392 16.37 0.93 30.74
CA PRO A 392 16.85 -0.46 30.69
C PRO A 392 15.86 -1.46 30.05
N LEU A 393 14.58 -1.08 29.93
CA LEU A 393 13.53 -1.86 29.28
C LEU A 393 13.22 -1.36 27.86
N ALA A 394 14.04 -0.44 27.32
CA ALA A 394 13.92 0.02 25.94
C ALA A 394 14.00 -1.16 24.96
N GLY A 395 13.05 -1.20 24.02
CA GLY A 395 12.94 -2.29 23.06
C GLY A 395 13.81 -2.10 21.82
N GLU A 396 13.75 -3.08 20.96
CA GLU A 396 14.30 -3.03 19.60
C GLU A 396 13.22 -3.42 18.59
N ILE A 397 13.34 -2.92 17.37
CA ILE A 397 12.48 -3.27 16.26
C ILE A 397 13.28 -3.88 15.12
N THR A 398 12.62 -4.77 14.36
CA THR A 398 13.17 -5.35 13.13
C THR A 398 12.20 -5.11 11.98
N ILE A 399 12.69 -4.51 10.91
CA ILE A 399 11.96 -4.21 9.68
C ILE A 399 12.44 -5.16 8.59
N SER A 400 11.52 -5.82 7.90
CA SER A 400 11.80 -6.60 6.70
C SER A 400 11.67 -5.69 5.48
N SER A 401 12.81 -5.32 4.87
CA SER A 401 12.85 -4.33 3.81
C SER A 401 12.92 -4.96 2.42
N VAL A 402 12.19 -4.38 1.48
CA VAL A 402 12.28 -4.68 0.05
C VAL A 402 13.26 -3.77 -0.69
N LEU A 403 13.93 -2.84 0.00
CA LEU A 403 14.95 -1.99 -0.63
C LEU A 403 16.16 -2.81 -1.09
N ALA A 404 16.60 -2.54 -2.32
CA ALA A 404 17.77 -3.18 -2.91
C ALA A 404 19.09 -2.66 -2.30
N SER A 405 19.11 -1.39 -1.89
CA SER A 405 20.31 -0.71 -1.44
C SER A 405 20.58 -0.88 0.05
N TYR A 406 21.72 -1.46 0.39
CA TYR A 406 22.21 -1.58 1.77
C TYR A 406 22.42 -0.20 2.44
N SER A 407 22.98 0.77 1.70
CA SER A 407 23.23 2.11 2.24
C SER A 407 21.95 2.91 2.46
N GLN A 408 20.96 2.77 1.59
CA GLN A 408 19.65 3.40 1.80
C GLN A 408 18.94 2.78 3.00
N SER A 409 18.99 1.47 3.16
CA SER A 409 18.42 0.79 4.32
C SER A 409 19.10 1.23 5.63
N GLN A 410 20.43 1.50 5.62
CA GLN A 410 21.12 2.06 6.78
C GLN A 410 20.61 3.48 7.10
N ALA A 411 20.44 4.33 6.09
CA ALA A 411 19.89 5.68 6.27
C ALA A 411 18.45 5.64 6.85
N VAL A 412 17.63 4.68 6.41
CA VAL A 412 16.31 4.46 7.01
C VAL A 412 16.42 4.02 8.46
N ALA A 413 17.32 3.08 8.78
CA ALA A 413 17.52 2.62 10.17
C ALA A 413 17.94 3.76 11.09
N ASP A 414 18.87 4.60 10.65
CA ASP A 414 19.35 5.77 11.41
C ASP A 414 18.23 6.79 11.64
N ARG A 415 17.42 7.08 10.60
CA ARG A 415 16.27 7.99 10.69
C ARG A 415 15.18 7.47 11.63
N VAL A 416 14.81 6.19 11.48
CA VAL A 416 13.79 5.56 12.32
C VAL A 416 14.25 5.50 13.77
N LEU A 417 15.54 5.20 14.01
CA LEU A 417 16.10 5.24 15.36
C LEU A 417 16.02 6.65 15.95
N ALA A 418 16.48 7.68 15.22
CA ALA A 418 16.40 9.07 15.67
C ALA A 418 14.96 9.50 16.02
N LEU A 419 13.97 9.03 15.25
CA LEU A 419 12.55 9.29 15.49
C LEU A 419 12.04 8.62 16.77
N LEU A 420 12.41 7.35 17.01
CA LEU A 420 11.86 6.49 18.07
C LEU A 420 12.74 6.42 19.33
N SER A 421 13.95 6.98 19.29
CA SER A 421 14.82 7.11 20.47
C SER A 421 14.31 8.14 21.49
N GLU A 422 13.38 9.00 21.06
CA GLU A 422 12.64 9.91 21.91
C GLU A 422 11.27 9.36 22.26
N ARG A 423 10.77 9.73 23.44
CA ARG A 423 9.41 9.38 23.84
C ARG A 423 8.40 10.13 22.96
N ARG A 424 7.52 9.39 22.37
CA ARG A 424 6.35 9.88 21.63
C ARG A 424 5.07 9.52 22.38
N ASP A 425 4.04 10.31 22.18
CA ASP A 425 2.74 10.08 22.80
C ASP A 425 1.67 9.86 21.72
N THR A 426 0.75 8.97 22.00
CA THR A 426 -0.53 8.91 21.29
C THR A 426 -1.56 9.65 22.16
N VAL A 427 -2.25 10.56 21.54
CA VAL A 427 -3.27 11.38 22.21
C VAL A 427 -4.57 11.22 21.47
N THR A 428 -5.63 10.85 22.20
CA THR A 428 -6.99 10.87 21.69
C THR A 428 -7.67 12.13 22.21
N VAL A 429 -8.21 12.94 21.30
CA VAL A 429 -8.91 14.19 21.59
C VAL A 429 -10.35 14.05 21.10
N GLU A 430 -11.31 14.27 21.98
CA GLU A 430 -12.70 14.48 21.60
C GLU A 430 -12.90 16.00 21.43
N ALA A 431 -13.14 16.43 20.20
CA ALA A 431 -13.31 17.82 19.82
C ALA A 431 -14.77 18.11 19.46
N LEU A 432 -15.19 19.34 19.74
CA LEU A 432 -16.55 19.85 19.47
C LEU A 432 -16.64 20.63 18.14
N GLU A 433 -15.68 20.46 17.25
CA GLU A 433 -15.62 21.13 15.96
C GLU A 433 -15.60 20.13 14.81
N ALA A 434 -16.42 20.40 13.79
CA ALA A 434 -16.56 19.54 12.61
C ALA A 434 -15.46 19.73 11.55
N LEU A 435 -14.34 20.39 11.85
CA LEU A 435 -13.23 20.54 10.92
C LEU A 435 -12.38 19.26 10.90
N LEU A 436 -12.52 18.47 9.84
CA LEU A 436 -11.72 17.26 9.64
C LEU A 436 -10.31 17.62 9.17
N PRO A 437 -9.28 17.35 9.98
CA PRO A 437 -7.91 17.49 9.51
C PRO A 437 -7.56 16.35 8.56
N SER A 438 -6.68 16.62 7.61
CA SER A 438 -6.17 15.57 6.71
C SER A 438 -5.41 14.51 7.50
N VAL A 439 -5.75 13.24 7.30
CA VAL A 439 -4.99 12.12 7.87
C VAL A 439 -3.56 12.14 7.32
N GLY A 440 -2.57 11.99 8.21
CA GLY A 440 -1.15 12.18 7.89
C GLY A 440 -0.66 13.62 7.96
N GLY A 441 -1.57 14.60 8.08
CA GLY A 441 -1.24 16.01 8.29
C GLY A 441 -0.77 16.32 9.72
N ASN A 442 -0.22 17.51 9.92
CA ASN A 442 0.18 18.00 11.24
C ASN A 442 -0.87 18.96 11.80
N LEU A 443 -0.99 19.00 13.12
CA LEU A 443 -1.71 20.02 13.86
C LEU A 443 -1.00 20.33 15.17
N THR A 444 -1.32 21.47 15.78
CA THR A 444 -0.81 21.86 17.10
C THR A 444 -1.89 21.61 18.16
N LEU A 445 -1.62 20.76 19.13
CA LEU A 445 -2.48 20.54 20.29
C LEU A 445 -2.08 21.51 21.41
N ILE A 446 -3.01 22.35 21.85
CA ILE A 446 -2.82 23.34 22.93
C ILE A 446 -3.89 23.08 23.99
N THR A 447 -3.47 22.50 25.11
CA THR A 447 -4.36 22.27 26.25
C THR A 447 -3.60 22.47 27.56
N SER A 448 -4.25 23.04 28.55
CA SER A 448 -3.73 23.18 29.92
C SER A 448 -3.50 21.83 30.61
N ARG A 449 -4.04 20.74 30.02
CA ARG A 449 -3.91 19.38 30.51
C ARG A 449 -2.73 18.65 29.89
N GLN A 450 -2.27 17.57 30.53
CA GLN A 450 -1.28 16.61 30.01
C GLN A 450 0.11 17.20 29.65
N GLY A 451 0.38 18.47 30.04
CA GLY A 451 1.65 19.13 29.74
C GLY A 451 1.75 19.81 28.38
N TYR A 452 0.62 20.02 27.68
CA TYR A 452 0.58 20.62 26.33
C TYR A 452 0.21 22.12 26.33
N GLY A 453 0.35 22.82 27.47
CA GLY A 453 -0.01 24.25 27.61
C GLY A 453 0.73 25.18 26.66
N ASN A 454 1.95 24.86 26.29
CA ASN A 454 2.76 25.65 25.34
C ASN A 454 2.52 25.25 23.86
N GLY A 455 1.61 24.33 23.62
CA GLY A 455 1.40 23.72 22.30
C GLY A 455 2.37 22.60 22.01
N ARG A 456 1.87 21.51 21.45
CA ARG A 456 2.66 20.38 20.95
C ARG A 456 2.26 20.06 19.52
N ALA A 457 3.24 20.00 18.65
CA ALA A 457 3.04 19.52 17.29
C ALA A 457 2.67 18.03 17.32
N MET A 458 1.61 17.67 16.62
CA MET A 458 1.08 16.31 16.53
C MET A 458 0.77 15.99 15.08
N ARG A 459 0.93 14.74 14.71
CA ARG A 459 0.48 14.17 13.43
C ARG A 459 -0.89 13.52 13.63
N VAL A 460 -1.81 13.79 12.72
CA VAL A 460 -3.13 13.15 12.71
C VAL A 460 -2.98 11.74 12.18
N THR A 461 -3.15 10.74 13.03
CA THR A 461 -3.07 9.32 12.65
C THR A 461 -4.43 8.75 12.26
N GLY A 462 -5.50 9.43 12.62
CA GLY A 462 -6.85 9.05 12.25
C GLY A 462 -7.88 9.94 12.94
N TYR A 463 -9.11 9.78 12.50
CA TYR A 463 -10.26 10.45 13.12
C TYR A 463 -11.50 9.55 13.08
N ARG A 464 -12.45 9.89 13.95
CA ARG A 464 -13.81 9.40 13.95
C ARG A 464 -14.76 10.58 14.07
N LEU A 465 -15.56 10.83 13.04
CA LEU A 465 -16.58 11.86 13.00
C LEU A 465 -17.94 11.25 13.24
N ASN A 466 -18.62 11.70 14.27
CA ASN A 466 -20.05 11.48 14.45
C ASN A 466 -20.80 12.72 13.90
N ALA A 467 -21.25 12.63 12.66
CA ALA A 467 -21.91 13.73 11.98
C ALA A 467 -23.33 14.04 12.54
N GLN A 468 -23.87 13.17 13.39
CA GLN A 468 -25.16 13.39 14.06
C GLN A 468 -25.02 14.30 15.30
N THR A 469 -23.91 14.15 16.03
CA THR A 469 -23.66 14.91 17.27
C THR A 469 -22.62 16.00 17.07
N ASP A 470 -22.08 16.15 15.86
CA ASP A 470 -20.95 17.03 15.50
C ASP A 470 -19.71 16.79 16.39
N GLU A 471 -19.55 15.55 16.87
CA GLU A 471 -18.41 15.13 17.68
C GLU A 471 -17.30 14.57 16.80
N LEU A 472 -16.10 15.05 17.00
CA LEU A 472 -14.90 14.61 16.32
C LEU A 472 -13.92 14.01 17.32
N THR A 473 -13.63 12.72 17.18
CA THR A 473 -12.53 12.07 17.90
C THR A 473 -11.29 12.05 17.00
N LEU A 474 -10.20 12.66 17.45
CA LEU A 474 -8.91 12.67 16.75
C LEU A 474 -7.93 11.73 17.45
N ASN A 475 -7.24 10.94 16.66
CA ASN A 475 -6.06 10.18 17.11
C ASN A 475 -4.82 10.92 16.62
N LEU A 476 -3.98 11.32 17.55
CA LEU A 476 -2.80 12.15 17.33
C LEU A 476 -1.56 11.44 17.82
N TRP A 477 -0.44 11.66 17.15
CA TRP A 477 0.87 11.12 17.51
C TRP A 477 1.94 12.21 17.45
N GLY A 478 2.83 12.28 18.50
CA GLY A 478 3.92 13.25 18.51
C GLY A 478 4.72 13.36 19.80
#